data_d5e8ee2dab527cee14b6c00a6a955d5a
#
_entry.id   d5e8ee2dab527cee14b6c00a6a955d5a
#
_cell.length_a   1.000
_cell.length_b   1.000
_cell.length_c   1.000
_cell.angle_alpha   90.00
_cell.angle_beta   90.00
_cell.angle_gamma   90.00
#
_symmetry.space_group_name_H-M   'P 1'
#
loop_
_entity.id
_entity.type
_entity.pdbx_description
1 polymer ?
#
loop_
_entity_poly.entity_id
_entity_poly.type
_entity_poly.pdbx_seq_one_letter_code
_entity_poly.pdbx_strand_id
1 'polypeptide(L)'
;LKVNIRSNSIIMCEMMITSDNEFFDKIGIEETKRYFRESYKFVCNYKNLGERNIVSAAVHLDETTPHMHLVYIPVVKTKDKEGNTIDKICARDFWRGRNSYRELQNDFHAYVTSKGFDLERGLPVEETGAKHQKIEDLKKITNFENTKKVLDNIKVELPEVPDINDIKLLQLNKAKVENDII
;
A
#
# COMPACT_ATOMS: atom_id res chain seq x y z
N LEU A 1 37.55 3.37 -3.42
CA LEU A 1 36.68 4.56 -3.48
C LEU A 1 37.08 5.51 -2.34
N LYS A 2 37.84 6.59 -2.62
CA LYS A 2 37.99 7.70 -1.68
C LYS A 2 36.81 8.64 -1.86
N VAL A 3 35.68 8.31 -1.25
CA VAL A 3 34.50 9.18 -1.24
C VAL A 3 34.56 10.06 0.00
N ASN A 4 34.65 11.37 -0.20
CA ASN A 4 34.59 12.34 0.88
C ASN A 4 33.10 12.50 1.29
N ILE A 5 32.66 11.69 2.26
CA ILE A 5 31.28 11.70 2.77
C ILE A 5 31.20 12.73 3.89
N ARG A 6 30.35 13.73 3.75
CA ARG A 6 30.06 14.70 4.82
C ARG A 6 29.20 14.04 5.89
N SER A 7 29.30 14.49 7.15
CA SER A 7 28.53 13.93 8.27
C SER A 7 27.01 13.94 8.08
N ASN A 8 26.49 14.87 7.27
CA ASN A 8 25.04 15.01 6.97
C ASN A 8 24.67 14.45 5.59
N SER A 9 25.50 13.63 4.96
CA SER A 9 25.20 13.04 3.66
C SER A 9 24.21 11.88 3.80
N ILE A 10 23.22 11.83 2.93
CA ILE A 10 22.35 10.67 2.76
C ILE A 10 23.12 9.65 1.93
N ILE A 11 23.54 8.56 2.57
CA ILE A 11 24.37 7.51 1.96
C ILE A 11 23.55 6.29 1.52
N MET A 12 22.36 6.11 2.06
CA MET A 12 21.40 5.07 1.68
C MET A 12 20.01 5.65 1.49
N CYS A 13 19.27 5.08 0.58
CA CYS A 13 17.87 5.38 0.34
C CYS A 13 17.08 4.08 0.40
N GLU A 14 15.84 4.16 0.83
CA GLU A 14 14.88 3.08 0.79
C GLU A 14 13.77 3.40 -0.20
N MET A 15 13.31 2.37 -0.89
CA MET A 15 12.16 2.41 -1.77
C MET A 15 11.19 1.31 -1.35
N MET A 16 9.94 1.69 -1.05
CA MET A 16 8.86 0.74 -0.84
C MET A 16 8.10 0.56 -2.15
N ILE A 17 7.94 -0.68 -2.59
CA ILE A 17 7.20 -1.04 -3.81
C ILE A 17 6.04 -1.93 -3.41
N THR A 18 4.83 -1.52 -3.80
CA THR A 18 3.57 -2.23 -3.51
C THR A 18 2.51 -1.88 -4.56
N SER A 19 1.36 -2.50 -4.45
CA SER A 19 0.10 -2.12 -5.09
C SER A 19 -1.04 -2.31 -4.07
N ASP A 20 -2.30 -2.23 -4.51
CA ASP A 20 -3.44 -2.56 -3.67
C ASP A 20 -3.65 -4.08 -3.55
N ASN A 21 -4.44 -4.48 -2.55
CA ASN A 21 -4.73 -5.90 -2.30
C ASN A 21 -5.50 -6.54 -3.46
N GLU A 22 -6.42 -5.79 -4.08
CA GLU A 22 -7.25 -6.30 -5.17
C GLU A 22 -6.37 -6.74 -6.36
N PHE A 23 -5.34 -5.97 -6.69
CA PHE A 23 -4.36 -6.35 -7.69
C PHE A 23 -3.64 -7.66 -7.33
N PHE A 24 -3.13 -7.80 -6.10
CA PHE A 24 -2.40 -9.00 -5.70
C PHE A 24 -3.30 -10.23 -5.60
N ASP A 25 -4.54 -10.06 -5.15
CA ASP A 25 -5.55 -11.13 -5.11
C ASP A 25 -5.91 -11.60 -6.53
N LYS A 26 -6.05 -10.66 -7.48
CA LYS A 26 -6.34 -10.94 -8.88
C LYS A 26 -5.24 -11.74 -9.57
N ILE A 27 -3.97 -11.38 -9.36
CA ILE A 27 -2.85 -12.04 -10.03
C ILE A 27 -2.39 -13.34 -9.36
N GLY A 28 -2.65 -13.52 -8.07
CA GLY A 28 -2.25 -14.66 -7.28
C GLY A 28 -0.77 -14.68 -6.90
N ILE A 29 -0.38 -15.64 -6.05
CA ILE A 29 0.92 -15.64 -5.36
C ILE A 29 2.13 -15.75 -6.31
N GLU A 30 2.07 -16.57 -7.34
CA GLU A 30 3.22 -16.77 -8.25
C GLU A 30 3.47 -15.53 -9.12
N GLU A 31 2.41 -14.87 -9.61
CA GLU A 31 2.53 -13.62 -10.33
C GLU A 31 2.94 -12.47 -9.40
N THR A 32 2.52 -12.47 -8.13
CA THR A 32 3.00 -11.54 -7.11
C THR A 32 4.51 -11.66 -6.92
N LYS A 33 5.04 -12.86 -6.82
CA LYS A 33 6.49 -13.10 -6.77
C LYS A 33 7.18 -12.63 -8.06
N ARG A 34 6.56 -12.85 -9.23
CA ARG A 34 7.07 -12.35 -10.51
C ARG A 34 7.09 -10.82 -10.56
N TYR A 35 6.02 -10.18 -10.07
CA TYR A 35 5.92 -8.73 -9.96
C TYR A 35 7.10 -8.13 -9.16
N PHE A 36 7.41 -8.68 -7.98
CA PHE A 36 8.53 -8.19 -7.19
C PHE A 36 9.89 -8.50 -7.81
N ARG A 37 10.06 -9.61 -8.51
CA ARG A 37 11.29 -9.88 -9.29
C ARG A 37 11.49 -8.85 -10.42
N GLU A 38 10.44 -8.52 -11.15
CA GLU A 38 10.53 -7.49 -12.19
C GLU A 38 10.74 -6.09 -11.59
N SER A 39 10.08 -5.78 -10.48
CA SER A 39 10.29 -4.53 -9.74
C SER A 39 11.75 -4.37 -9.29
N TYR A 40 12.36 -5.42 -8.78
CA TYR A 40 13.78 -5.43 -8.44
C TYR A 40 14.67 -5.14 -9.65
N LYS A 41 14.42 -5.80 -10.78
CA LYS A 41 15.16 -5.57 -12.03
C LYS A 41 15.00 -4.12 -12.52
N PHE A 42 13.80 -3.58 -12.43
CA PHE A 42 13.55 -2.17 -12.77
C PHE A 42 14.47 -1.25 -11.94
N VAL A 43 14.47 -1.40 -10.62
CA VAL A 43 15.28 -0.54 -9.73
C VAL A 43 16.77 -0.70 -10.02
N CYS A 44 17.26 -1.93 -10.23
CA CYS A 44 18.65 -2.16 -10.60
C CYS A 44 19.07 -1.40 -11.86
N ASN A 45 18.16 -1.25 -12.82
CA ASN A 45 18.44 -0.56 -14.09
C ASN A 45 18.11 0.94 -14.04
N TYR A 46 17.31 1.37 -13.08
CA TYR A 46 16.86 2.76 -13.00
C TYR A 46 18.04 3.71 -12.77
N LYS A 47 18.15 4.71 -13.64
CA LYS A 47 19.26 5.68 -13.64
C LYS A 47 20.66 5.03 -13.60
N ASN A 48 20.79 3.82 -14.17
CA ASN A 48 22.04 3.05 -14.16
C ASN A 48 22.55 2.76 -12.74
N LEU A 49 21.64 2.55 -11.76
CA LEU A 49 21.99 2.28 -10.37
C LEU A 49 22.95 1.08 -10.27
N GLY A 50 22.61 -0.02 -10.93
CA GLY A 50 23.38 -1.27 -10.89
C GLY A 50 23.10 -2.11 -9.65
N GLU A 51 23.00 -3.42 -9.81
CA GLU A 51 22.69 -4.38 -8.75
C GLU A 51 23.71 -4.32 -7.59
N ARG A 52 24.98 -4.05 -7.88
CA ARG A 52 26.06 -3.90 -6.87
C ARG A 52 25.81 -2.80 -5.83
N ASN A 53 24.91 -1.86 -6.12
CA ASN A 53 24.55 -0.77 -5.23
C ASN A 53 23.25 -1.04 -4.44
N ILE A 54 22.62 -2.20 -4.65
CA ILE A 54 21.51 -2.68 -3.81
C ILE A 54 22.13 -3.29 -2.54
N VAL A 55 21.66 -2.82 -1.40
CA VAL A 55 22.09 -3.29 -0.07
C VAL A 55 21.21 -4.44 0.41
N SER A 56 19.88 -4.31 0.21
CA SER A 56 18.89 -5.30 0.61
C SER A 56 17.64 -5.14 -0.23
N ALA A 57 16.95 -6.25 -0.48
CA ALA A 57 15.60 -6.29 -1.02
C ALA A 57 14.83 -7.40 -0.31
N ALA A 58 13.85 -7.02 0.51
CA ALA A 58 13.01 -7.93 1.28
C ALA A 58 11.55 -7.79 0.84
N VAL A 59 10.91 -8.92 0.55
CA VAL A 59 9.48 -8.97 0.19
C VAL A 59 8.71 -9.55 1.36
N HIS A 60 7.72 -8.82 1.83
CA HIS A 60 6.80 -9.20 2.89
C HIS A 60 5.48 -9.65 2.24
N LEU A 61 5.13 -10.92 2.43
CA LEU A 61 3.91 -11.54 1.90
C LEU A 61 2.93 -11.94 3.02
N ASP A 62 3.37 -11.82 4.26
CA ASP A 62 2.67 -12.22 5.49
C ASP A 62 1.96 -11.05 6.19
N GLU A 63 2.09 -9.84 5.66
CA GLU A 63 1.40 -8.66 6.15
C GLU A 63 0.11 -8.38 5.34
N THR A 64 -0.62 -7.32 5.75
CA THR A 64 -1.93 -6.99 5.15
C THR A 64 -1.88 -6.79 3.64
N THR A 65 -0.81 -6.20 3.13
CA THR A 65 -0.61 -5.96 1.70
C THR A 65 0.80 -6.37 1.31
N PRO A 66 1.00 -7.20 0.28
CA PRO A 66 2.33 -7.54 -0.21
C PRO A 66 3.15 -6.32 -0.57
N HIS A 67 4.38 -6.24 -0.09
CA HIS A 67 5.27 -5.12 -0.40
C HIS A 67 6.75 -5.52 -0.35
N MET A 68 7.58 -4.75 -1.04
CA MET A 68 9.02 -4.92 -1.06
C MET A 68 9.70 -3.69 -0.49
N HIS A 69 10.56 -3.89 0.50
CA HIS A 69 11.54 -2.91 0.96
C HIS A 69 12.85 -3.11 0.21
N LEU A 70 13.29 -2.09 -0.51
CA LEU A 70 14.53 -2.12 -1.27
C LEU A 70 15.43 -0.98 -0.82
N VAL A 71 16.59 -1.32 -0.25
CA VAL A 71 17.60 -0.37 0.24
C VAL A 71 18.76 -0.33 -0.73
N TYR A 72 19.18 0.87 -1.12
CA TYR A 72 20.25 1.07 -2.09
C TYR A 72 21.14 2.27 -1.77
N ILE A 73 22.32 2.28 -2.35
CA ILE A 73 23.27 3.40 -2.27
C ILE A 73 23.08 4.27 -3.52
N PRO A 74 22.71 5.57 -3.38
CA PRO A 74 22.46 6.45 -4.52
C PRO A 74 23.75 6.92 -5.18
N VAL A 75 24.29 6.08 -6.06
CA VAL A 75 25.52 6.33 -6.81
C VAL A 75 25.22 7.08 -8.11
N VAL A 76 25.94 8.15 -8.37
CA VAL A 76 25.88 8.93 -9.61
C VAL A 76 27.26 9.04 -10.24
N LYS A 77 27.31 9.11 -11.58
CA LYS A 77 28.53 9.43 -12.31
C LYS A 77 28.79 10.94 -12.28
N THR A 78 30.02 11.32 -11.97
CA THR A 78 30.47 12.71 -12.01
C THR A 78 31.87 12.78 -12.57
N LYS A 79 32.33 13.99 -12.91
CA LYS A 79 33.72 14.21 -13.34
C LYS A 79 34.56 14.73 -12.16
N ASP A 80 35.78 14.22 -12.03
CA ASP A 80 36.78 14.78 -11.13
C ASP A 80 37.41 16.05 -11.70
N LYS A 81 38.40 16.62 -10.99
CA LYS A 81 39.11 17.84 -11.40
C LYS A 81 39.94 17.64 -12.67
N GLU A 82 40.26 16.41 -12.99
CA GLU A 82 41.08 15.98 -14.14
C GLU A 82 40.22 15.60 -15.33
N GLY A 83 38.88 15.60 -15.17
CA GLY A 83 37.92 15.27 -16.22
C GLY A 83 37.57 13.77 -16.30
N ASN A 84 38.12 12.92 -15.41
CA ASN A 84 37.81 11.50 -15.37
C ASN A 84 36.43 11.25 -14.77
N THR A 85 35.73 10.23 -15.29
CA THR A 85 34.42 9.82 -14.76
C THR A 85 34.63 9.01 -13.49
N ILE A 86 34.06 9.46 -12.38
CA ILE A 86 34.11 8.78 -11.08
C ILE A 86 32.72 8.53 -10.53
N ASP A 87 32.60 7.53 -9.66
CA ASP A 87 31.39 7.24 -8.90
C ASP A 87 31.35 8.13 -7.64
N LYS A 88 30.18 8.74 -7.41
CA LYS A 88 29.91 9.59 -6.25
C LYS A 88 28.62 9.15 -5.57
N ILE A 89 28.62 9.02 -4.24
CA ILE A 89 27.38 8.82 -3.47
C ILE A 89 26.73 10.18 -3.25
N CYS A 90 25.55 10.39 -3.83
CA CYS A 90 24.83 11.65 -3.72
C CYS A 90 23.33 11.50 -4.02
N ALA A 91 22.52 11.37 -2.96
CA ALA A 91 21.07 11.26 -3.09
C ALA A 91 20.44 12.48 -3.79
N ARG A 92 20.95 13.71 -3.52
CA ARG A 92 20.46 14.92 -4.19
C ARG A 92 20.64 14.87 -5.70
N ASP A 93 21.81 14.41 -6.16
CA ASP A 93 22.10 14.35 -7.60
C ASP A 93 21.36 13.18 -8.24
N PHE A 94 21.18 12.07 -7.55
CA PHE A 94 20.40 10.92 -7.99
C PHE A 94 18.93 11.30 -8.20
N TRP A 95 18.36 12.07 -7.28
CA TRP A 95 16.96 12.54 -7.32
C TRP A 95 16.84 13.98 -7.85
N ARG A 96 17.78 14.39 -8.71
CA ARG A 96 17.77 15.72 -9.27
C ARG A 96 16.51 15.94 -10.14
N GLY A 97 15.85 17.09 -9.92
CA GLY A 97 14.68 17.50 -10.67
C GLY A 97 13.41 17.55 -9.81
N ARG A 98 12.58 18.54 -10.08
CA ARG A 98 11.31 18.74 -9.35
C ARG A 98 10.34 17.57 -9.52
N ASN A 99 10.41 16.90 -10.67
CA ASN A 99 9.49 15.83 -11.05
C ASN A 99 10.11 14.44 -10.92
N SER A 100 11.30 14.30 -10.31
CA SER A 100 12.05 13.04 -10.30
C SER A 100 11.28 11.83 -9.74
N TYR A 101 10.43 12.05 -8.72
CA TYR A 101 9.57 10.99 -8.18
C TYR A 101 8.38 10.66 -9.08
N ARG A 102 7.82 11.66 -9.78
CA ARG A 102 6.76 11.44 -10.77
C ARG A 102 7.29 10.66 -11.96
N GLU A 103 8.49 11.01 -12.43
CA GLU A 103 9.19 10.30 -13.51
C GLU A 103 9.43 8.84 -13.10
N LEU A 104 9.97 8.60 -11.88
CA LEU A 104 10.13 7.23 -11.37
C LEU A 104 8.83 6.44 -11.43
N GLN A 105 7.73 7.01 -10.95
CA GLN A 105 6.44 6.32 -10.92
C GLN A 105 5.90 6.05 -12.34
N ASN A 106 6.08 6.99 -13.26
CA ASN A 106 5.68 6.82 -14.67
C ASN A 106 6.50 5.74 -15.35
N ASP A 107 7.82 5.77 -15.17
CA ASP A 107 8.75 4.79 -15.75
C ASP A 107 8.51 3.39 -15.17
N PHE A 108 8.25 3.30 -13.86
CA PHE A 108 7.91 2.05 -13.20
C PHE A 108 6.60 1.47 -13.74
N HIS A 109 5.55 2.30 -13.81
CA HIS A 109 4.26 1.88 -14.37
C HIS A 109 4.41 1.38 -15.81
N ALA A 110 5.09 2.14 -16.68
CA ALA A 110 5.34 1.74 -18.07
C ALA A 110 6.12 0.40 -18.15
N TYR A 111 7.11 0.24 -17.26
CA TYR A 111 7.90 -1.00 -17.20
C TYR A 111 7.06 -2.20 -16.82
N VAL A 112 6.31 -2.15 -15.69
CA VAL A 112 5.53 -3.28 -15.21
C VAL A 112 4.38 -3.62 -16.17
N THR A 113 3.76 -2.61 -16.78
CA THR A 113 2.75 -2.81 -17.83
C THR A 113 3.36 -3.52 -19.06
N SER A 114 4.59 -3.15 -19.47
CA SER A 114 5.31 -3.85 -20.53
C SER A 114 5.62 -5.32 -20.22
N LYS A 115 5.62 -5.69 -18.93
CA LYS A 115 5.79 -7.07 -18.48
C LYS A 115 4.45 -7.83 -18.35
N GLY A 116 3.36 -7.21 -18.76
CA GLY A 116 2.02 -7.81 -18.78
C GLY A 116 1.24 -7.69 -17.46
N PHE A 117 1.67 -6.82 -16.55
CA PHE A 117 0.90 -6.50 -15.36
C PHE A 117 -0.13 -5.42 -15.68
N ASP A 118 -1.41 -5.72 -15.41
CA ASP A 118 -2.54 -4.81 -15.61
C ASP A 118 -2.68 -3.93 -14.37
N LEU A 119 -1.94 -2.82 -14.35
CA LEU A 119 -1.94 -1.84 -13.28
C LEU A 119 -2.37 -0.48 -13.82
N GLU A 120 -3.23 0.20 -13.07
CA GLU A 120 -3.57 1.58 -13.34
C GLU A 120 -2.54 2.54 -12.74
N ARG A 121 -2.23 3.59 -13.48
CA ARG A 121 -1.39 4.66 -12.96
C ARG A 121 -2.24 5.59 -12.10
N GLY A 122 -1.90 5.69 -10.81
CA GLY A 122 -2.58 6.62 -9.89
C GLY A 122 -2.52 8.08 -10.40
N LEU A 123 -3.57 8.83 -10.13
CA LEU A 123 -3.68 10.22 -10.57
C LEU A 123 -2.72 11.14 -9.79
N PRO A 124 -2.18 12.18 -10.42
CA PRO A 124 -1.35 13.18 -9.75
C PRO A 124 -2.11 13.92 -8.64
N VAL A 125 -1.38 14.37 -7.62
CA VAL A 125 -1.97 15.14 -6.49
C VAL A 125 -2.66 16.41 -6.96
N GLU A 126 -2.18 17.01 -8.03
CA GLU A 126 -2.79 18.19 -8.65
C GLU A 126 -4.20 17.95 -9.19
N GLU A 127 -4.49 16.72 -9.62
CA GLU A 127 -5.80 16.33 -10.14
C GLU A 127 -6.72 15.82 -9.02
N THR A 128 -6.17 15.09 -8.05
CA THR A 128 -6.96 14.51 -6.96
C THR A 128 -7.21 15.48 -5.81
N GLY A 129 -6.39 16.52 -5.67
CA GLY A 129 -6.39 17.41 -4.50
C GLY A 129 -6.04 16.69 -3.19
N ALA A 130 -5.53 15.45 -3.26
CA ALA A 130 -5.28 14.61 -2.10
C ALA A 130 -4.28 15.30 -1.15
N LYS A 131 -4.66 15.41 0.13
CA LYS A 131 -3.79 15.90 1.19
C LYS A 131 -3.20 14.73 1.95
N HIS A 132 -1.95 14.89 2.38
CA HIS A 132 -1.34 13.89 3.26
C HIS A 132 -2.18 13.75 4.54
N GLN A 133 -2.67 12.54 4.80
CA GLN A 133 -3.40 12.19 6.01
C GLN A 133 -2.51 11.29 6.89
N LYS A 134 -2.69 11.40 8.20
CA LYS A 134 -2.00 10.48 9.12
C LYS A 134 -2.59 9.07 8.95
N ILE A 135 -1.72 8.06 9.00
CA ILE A 135 -2.13 6.65 8.86
C ILE A 135 -3.20 6.25 9.88
N GLU A 136 -3.12 6.79 11.12
CA GLU A 136 -4.10 6.54 12.16
C GLU A 136 -5.50 7.04 11.79
N ASP A 137 -5.59 8.20 11.15
CA ASP A 137 -6.87 8.77 10.74
C ASP A 137 -7.44 8.03 9.52
N LEU A 138 -6.59 7.63 8.57
CA LEU A 138 -7.00 6.76 7.46
C LEU A 138 -7.54 5.42 7.95
N LYS A 139 -6.86 4.76 8.91
CA LYS A 139 -7.33 3.50 9.49
C LYS A 139 -8.69 3.65 10.18
N LYS A 140 -8.95 4.76 10.89
CA LYS A 140 -10.26 5.03 11.50
C LYS A 140 -11.36 5.16 10.45
N ILE A 141 -11.11 5.90 9.38
CA ILE A 141 -12.07 6.07 8.27
C ILE A 141 -12.36 4.72 7.62
N THR A 142 -11.33 3.96 7.24
CA THR A 142 -11.49 2.65 6.59
C THR A 142 -12.23 1.66 7.50
N ASN A 143 -11.92 1.62 8.79
CA ASN A 143 -12.63 0.77 9.75
C ASN A 143 -14.10 1.17 9.88
N PHE A 144 -14.40 2.48 9.93
CA PHE A 144 -15.76 2.97 9.96
C PHE A 144 -16.55 2.59 8.70
N GLU A 145 -15.97 2.77 7.51
CA GLU A 145 -16.59 2.40 6.23
C GLU A 145 -16.85 0.89 6.14
N ASN A 146 -15.88 0.06 6.56
CA ASN A 146 -16.04 -1.39 6.59
C ASN A 146 -17.14 -1.82 7.58
N THR A 147 -17.17 -1.22 8.78
CA THR A 147 -18.23 -1.49 9.76
C THR A 147 -19.59 -1.08 9.22
N LYS A 148 -19.70 0.06 8.55
CA LYS A 148 -20.93 0.52 7.91
C LYS A 148 -21.39 -0.45 6.83
N LYS A 149 -20.49 -0.91 5.94
CA LYS A 149 -20.83 -1.93 4.92
C LYS A 149 -21.35 -3.23 5.53
N VAL A 150 -20.76 -3.67 6.64
CA VAL A 150 -21.24 -4.87 7.37
C VAL A 150 -22.64 -4.63 7.92
N LEU A 151 -22.89 -3.48 8.56
CA LEU A 151 -24.20 -3.14 9.13
C LEU A 151 -25.28 -2.99 8.04
N ASP A 152 -24.96 -2.37 6.91
CA ASP A 152 -25.88 -2.20 5.78
C ASP A 152 -26.28 -3.56 5.14
N ASN A 153 -25.44 -4.59 5.29
CA ASN A 153 -25.72 -5.94 4.79
C ASN A 153 -26.41 -6.86 5.81
N ILE A 154 -26.55 -6.44 7.07
CA ILE A 154 -27.28 -7.21 8.08
C ILE A 154 -28.79 -7.00 7.85
N LYS A 155 -29.45 -8.01 7.30
CA LYS A 155 -30.91 -8.08 7.32
C LYS A 155 -31.34 -8.45 8.73
N VAL A 156 -31.83 -7.47 9.49
CA VAL A 156 -32.47 -7.73 10.77
C VAL A 156 -33.90 -8.19 10.47
N GLU A 157 -34.15 -9.48 10.54
CA GLU A 157 -35.51 -10.00 10.60
C GLU A 157 -36.05 -9.65 11.98
N LEU A 158 -36.86 -8.61 12.04
CA LEU A 158 -37.57 -8.30 13.27
C LEU A 158 -38.58 -9.43 13.52
N PRO A 159 -38.65 -9.99 14.74
CA PRO A 159 -39.69 -10.95 15.07
C PRO A 159 -41.07 -10.31 14.81
N GLU A 160 -41.96 -11.08 14.22
CA GLU A 160 -43.32 -10.62 14.00
C GLU A 160 -43.90 -10.09 15.32
N VAL A 161 -44.41 -8.89 15.27
CA VAL A 161 -45.07 -8.30 16.47
C VAL A 161 -46.33 -9.14 16.71
N PRO A 162 -46.44 -9.77 17.91
CA PRO A 162 -47.64 -10.60 18.18
C PRO A 162 -48.92 -9.77 18.02
N ASP A 163 -49.93 -10.35 17.45
CA ASP A 163 -51.26 -9.70 17.32
C ASP A 163 -51.72 -9.27 18.75
N ILE A 164 -52.37 -8.13 18.83
CA ILE A 164 -52.90 -7.60 20.09
C ILE A 164 -53.87 -8.61 20.77
N ASN A 165 -54.52 -9.47 19.94
CA ASN A 165 -55.37 -10.54 20.44
C ASN A 165 -54.58 -11.68 21.09
N ASP A 166 -53.38 -11.99 20.59
CA ASP A 166 -52.50 -12.98 21.17
C ASP A 166 -51.93 -12.50 22.51
N ILE A 167 -51.62 -11.21 22.61
CA ILE A 167 -51.19 -10.60 23.87
C ILE A 167 -52.29 -10.69 24.92
N LYS A 168 -53.56 -10.42 24.59
CA LYS A 168 -54.70 -10.55 25.47
C LYS A 168 -54.91 -12.00 25.91
N LEU A 169 -54.76 -12.96 25.00
CA LEU A 169 -54.86 -14.39 25.31
C LEU A 169 -53.80 -14.84 26.29
N LEU A 170 -52.53 -14.40 26.11
CA LEU A 170 -51.46 -14.67 27.05
C LEU A 170 -51.67 -14.09 28.41
N GLN A 171 -52.21 -12.86 28.51
CA GLN A 171 -52.56 -12.24 29.78
C GLN A 171 -53.71 -12.96 30.50
N LEU A 172 -54.74 -13.40 29.79
CA LEU A 172 -55.85 -14.20 30.34
C LEU A 172 -55.36 -15.57 30.83
N ASN A 173 -54.45 -16.23 30.09
CA ASN A 173 -53.89 -17.49 30.52
C ASN A 173 -53.02 -17.35 31.77
N LYS A 174 -52.23 -16.25 31.90
CA LYS A 174 -51.44 -15.95 33.06
C LYS A 174 -52.33 -15.72 34.32
N ALA A 175 -53.38 -14.94 34.18
CA ALA A 175 -54.35 -14.70 35.25
C ALA A 175 -55.09 -15.98 35.69
N LYS A 176 -55.33 -16.91 34.75
CA LYS A 176 -55.99 -18.18 35.04
C LYS A 176 -55.07 -19.13 35.83
N VAL A 177 -53.76 -19.16 35.51
CA VAL A 177 -52.74 -19.94 36.20
C VAL A 177 -52.52 -19.41 37.62
N GLU A 178 -52.51 -18.06 37.79
CA GLU A 178 -52.38 -17.45 39.11
C GLU A 178 -53.56 -17.72 40.04
N ASN A 179 -54.78 -17.93 39.50
CA ASN A 179 -55.97 -18.27 40.30
C ASN A 179 -56.05 -19.77 40.62
N ASP A 180 -55.38 -20.65 39.91
CA ASP A 180 -55.36 -22.12 40.16
C ASP A 180 -54.32 -22.52 41.22
N ILE A 181 -53.56 -21.54 41.80
CA ILE A 181 -52.48 -21.78 42.77
C ILE A 181 -52.93 -21.33 44.22
N ILE A 182 -54.13 -20.85 44.38
CA ILE A 182 -54.77 -20.57 45.70
C ILE A 182 -55.79 -21.69 45.99
#